data_022200b42a901f9205be82be9898ace6
#
_entry.id   022200b42a901f9205be82be9898ace6
#
_cell.length_a   1.000
_cell.length_b   1.000
_cell.length_c   1.000
_cell.angle_alpha   90.00
_cell.angle_beta   90.00
_cell.angle_gamma   90.00
#
_symmetry.space_group_name_H-M   'P 1'
#
loop_
_entity.id
_entity.type
_entity.pdbx_description
1 polymer ?
#
loop_
_entity_poly.entity_id
_entity_poly.type
_entity_poly.pdbx_seq_one_letter_code
_entity_poly.pdbx_strand_id
1 'polypeptide(L)'
;TSVDFVVGASTEAIAAEGLIVTAGGIDLHVHYISADLPEFGLDNGITTLFGGGTGPADGSNATTCTPGKFHITRMLQAVDDMPANFGFLAKGVGSETEVVEEQIKAGAAGIKTHEDWGATYAGIDNSLKVADKYDVSFAVHTDSLNEGGFMENTLESFQGRTVHTFHTEGSGGGHAPDIMVFAGKENILPSSTNPTNPYTTNAIGELLDMVMVCHHLDPKIPEDVSFAESRVRKQTVAAEDVLHDMGALSIMTSDAMAMGRVGEVVMRCWQLADKMKAQRGPLEGDSEFNDNNRIKRYVAKYTINPAITNGIADYIGSVEVGKFADLVIWEPAQFGAKPKLVLKGGMLTYGVMGDAGSSLPTPQPRIMRKLYGAYGQAVHKTNI
;
A
#
# COMPACT_ATOMS: atom_id res chain seq x y z
N THR A 1 32.57 2.42 -4.61
CA THR A 1 31.70 1.24 -4.59
C THR A 1 32.49 0.03 -4.14
N SER A 2 31.99 -0.69 -3.17
CA SER A 2 32.61 -1.91 -2.61
C SER A 2 32.21 -3.19 -3.36
N VAL A 3 31.72 -3.07 -4.59
CA VAL A 3 31.20 -4.21 -5.37
C VAL A 3 32.17 -4.49 -6.50
N ASP A 4 32.84 -5.64 -6.45
CA ASP A 4 33.77 -6.11 -7.46
C ASP A 4 33.04 -6.81 -8.63
N PHE A 5 32.06 -6.12 -9.23
CA PHE A 5 31.43 -6.60 -10.45
C PHE A 5 32.27 -6.19 -11.67
N VAL A 6 32.72 -7.15 -12.41
CA VAL A 6 33.42 -6.93 -13.67
C VAL A 6 32.40 -6.76 -14.80
N VAL A 7 32.43 -5.62 -15.45
CA VAL A 7 31.66 -5.41 -16.69
C VAL A 7 32.23 -6.30 -17.78
N GLY A 8 31.43 -7.19 -18.34
CA GLY A 8 31.83 -8.19 -19.33
C GLY A 8 30.80 -8.35 -20.44
N ALA A 9 31.00 -9.36 -21.28
CA ALA A 9 30.16 -9.62 -22.46
C ALA A 9 28.69 -9.93 -22.14
N SER A 10 28.39 -10.37 -20.90
CA SER A 10 27.03 -10.67 -20.42
C SER A 10 26.41 -9.51 -19.64
N THR A 11 27.11 -8.38 -19.51
CA THR A 11 26.60 -7.22 -18.78
C THR A 11 25.72 -6.39 -19.71
N GLU A 12 24.48 -6.20 -19.32
CA GLU A 12 23.58 -5.25 -19.97
C GLU A 12 23.77 -3.86 -19.36
N ALA A 13 23.89 -2.85 -20.21
CA ALA A 13 24.00 -1.46 -19.81
C ALA A 13 22.74 -0.70 -20.21
N ILE A 14 22.05 -0.13 -19.23
CA ILE A 14 20.89 0.74 -19.47
C ILE A 14 21.34 2.19 -19.35
N ALA A 15 21.24 2.93 -20.45
CA ALA A 15 21.57 4.36 -20.48
C ALA A 15 20.50 5.15 -19.72
N ALA A 16 20.93 5.91 -18.73
CA ALA A 16 20.02 6.69 -17.87
C ALA A 16 20.36 8.21 -17.89
N GLU A 17 21.12 8.66 -18.86
CA GLU A 17 21.44 10.08 -19.01
C GLU A 17 20.17 10.90 -19.25
N GLY A 18 19.95 11.91 -18.40
CA GLY A 18 18.75 12.75 -18.44
C GLY A 18 17.49 12.09 -17.93
N LEU A 19 17.58 10.87 -17.37
CA LEU A 19 16.48 10.16 -16.73
C LEU A 19 16.53 10.30 -15.21
N ILE A 20 15.40 10.01 -14.56
CA ILE A 20 15.28 9.93 -13.10
C ILE A 20 15.21 8.47 -12.70
N VAL A 21 15.99 8.07 -11.71
CA VAL A 21 15.94 6.72 -11.13
C VAL A 21 15.46 6.81 -9.69
N THR A 22 14.42 6.06 -9.36
CA THR A 22 13.90 5.92 -7.99
C THR A 22 13.90 4.46 -7.57
N ALA A 23 13.79 4.22 -6.27
CA ALA A 23 13.41 2.90 -5.79
C ALA A 23 12.01 2.54 -6.27
N GLY A 24 11.73 1.25 -6.38
CA GLY A 24 10.39 0.74 -6.63
C GLY A 24 9.43 1.11 -5.51
N GLY A 25 8.20 1.45 -5.88
CA GLY A 25 7.16 1.79 -4.94
C GLY A 25 6.68 0.60 -4.12
N ILE A 26 6.20 0.88 -2.93
CA ILE A 26 5.67 -0.08 -1.95
C ILE A 26 4.28 0.37 -1.56
N ASP A 27 3.29 -0.47 -1.81
CA ASP A 27 1.92 -0.25 -1.37
C ASP A 27 1.59 -1.18 -0.21
N LEU A 28 1.27 -0.61 0.94
CA LEU A 28 1.01 -1.35 2.19
C LEU A 28 -0.46 -1.68 2.44
N HIS A 29 -1.34 -1.31 1.52
CA HIS A 29 -2.78 -1.50 1.73
C HIS A 29 -3.44 -2.04 0.46
N VAL A 30 -3.41 -3.37 0.32
CA VAL A 30 -3.90 -4.06 -0.86
C VAL A 30 -4.87 -5.16 -0.47
N HIS A 31 -6.03 -5.21 -1.14
CA HIS A 31 -6.95 -6.34 -1.07
C HIS A 31 -6.64 -7.32 -2.21
N TYR A 32 -6.11 -8.49 -1.87
CA TYR A 32 -5.73 -9.50 -2.86
C TYR A 32 -6.98 -10.22 -3.42
N ILE A 33 -7.73 -9.55 -4.27
CA ILE A 33 -8.93 -10.07 -4.91
C ILE A 33 -8.63 -10.51 -6.34
N SER A 34 -8.04 -9.62 -7.17
CA SER A 34 -7.65 -9.95 -8.55
C SER A 34 -6.17 -10.27 -8.66
N ALA A 35 -5.85 -11.35 -9.38
CA ALA A 35 -4.49 -11.73 -9.65
C ALA A 35 -3.78 -10.83 -10.70
N ASP A 36 -4.50 -9.88 -11.31
CA ASP A 36 -3.94 -8.89 -12.24
C ASP A 36 -3.35 -7.67 -11.49
N LEU A 37 -3.62 -7.56 -10.20
CA LEU A 37 -3.21 -6.43 -9.38
C LEU A 37 -1.71 -6.10 -9.44
N PRO A 38 -0.78 -7.09 -9.41
CA PRO A 38 0.65 -6.82 -9.51
C PRO A 38 1.05 -6.19 -10.85
N GLU A 39 0.39 -6.56 -11.95
CA GLU A 39 0.65 -5.98 -13.28
C GLU A 39 0.28 -4.49 -13.29
N PHE A 40 -0.89 -4.13 -12.74
CA PHE A 40 -1.29 -2.73 -12.59
C PHE A 40 -0.35 -1.95 -11.66
N GLY A 41 0.19 -2.58 -10.64
CA GLY A 41 1.21 -1.99 -9.78
C GLY A 41 2.49 -1.69 -10.54
N LEU A 42 3.03 -2.67 -11.25
CA LEU A 42 4.28 -2.55 -12.03
C LEU A 42 4.17 -1.50 -13.12
N ASP A 43 3.04 -1.42 -13.83
CA ASP A 43 2.76 -0.40 -14.84
C ASP A 43 2.91 1.05 -14.32
N ASN A 44 2.84 1.21 -13.00
CA ASN A 44 2.90 2.50 -12.31
C ASN A 44 4.09 2.63 -11.34
N GLY A 45 5.01 1.68 -11.39
CA GLY A 45 6.25 1.72 -10.61
C GLY A 45 6.14 1.16 -9.19
N ILE A 46 5.05 0.46 -8.86
CA ILE A 46 4.91 -0.27 -7.59
C ILE A 46 5.48 -1.68 -7.78
N THR A 47 6.53 -2.00 -7.04
CA THR A 47 7.22 -3.30 -7.11
C THR A 47 6.92 -4.21 -5.94
N THR A 48 6.29 -3.67 -4.89
CA THR A 48 6.02 -4.38 -3.63
C THR A 48 4.61 -4.11 -3.15
N LEU A 49 3.91 -5.17 -2.78
CA LEU A 49 2.52 -5.13 -2.33
C LEU A 49 2.38 -5.82 -0.97
N PHE A 50 1.78 -5.13 0.00
CA PHE A 50 1.41 -5.69 1.30
C PHE A 50 -0.09 -5.58 1.52
N GLY A 51 -0.67 -6.62 2.07
CA GLY A 51 -2.11 -6.64 2.34
C GLY A 51 -2.62 -8.03 2.68
N GLY A 52 -3.87 -8.27 2.38
CA GLY A 52 -4.50 -9.56 2.66
C GLY A 52 -5.68 -9.86 1.76
N GLY A 53 -6.22 -11.04 1.94
CA GLY A 53 -7.27 -11.64 1.13
C GLY A 53 -6.86 -13.02 0.64
N THR A 54 -7.81 -13.74 0.09
CA THR A 54 -7.64 -15.12 -0.40
C THR A 54 -8.19 -15.31 -1.82
N GLY A 55 -8.25 -14.23 -2.59
CA GLY A 55 -8.90 -14.18 -3.89
C GLY A 55 -10.38 -13.82 -3.81
N PRO A 56 -11.16 -13.89 -4.90
CA PRO A 56 -12.50 -13.31 -4.97
C PRO A 56 -13.58 -14.07 -4.18
N ALA A 57 -13.28 -15.25 -3.64
CA ALA A 57 -14.28 -16.17 -3.09
C ALA A 57 -14.40 -16.13 -1.55
N ASP A 58 -13.60 -15.32 -0.87
CA ASP A 58 -13.53 -15.32 0.59
C ASP A 58 -13.87 -13.95 1.18
N GLY A 59 -14.63 -13.95 2.29
CA GLY A 59 -14.99 -12.74 3.03
C GLY A 59 -13.83 -12.02 3.70
N SER A 60 -12.63 -12.65 3.80
CA SER A 60 -11.42 -12.00 4.30
C SER A 60 -10.93 -10.86 3.42
N ASN A 61 -11.42 -10.76 2.19
CA ASN A 61 -11.04 -9.73 1.25
C ASN A 61 -11.34 -8.32 1.74
N ALA A 62 -12.45 -8.14 2.44
CA ALA A 62 -12.87 -6.84 2.96
C ALA A 62 -11.96 -6.27 4.04
N THR A 63 -11.12 -7.09 4.66
CA THR A 63 -10.36 -6.74 5.87
C THR A 63 -8.85 -6.67 5.68
N THR A 64 -8.36 -6.92 4.46
CA THR A 64 -6.91 -7.02 4.16
C THR A 64 -6.17 -8.05 5.03
N CYS A 65 -6.84 -9.12 5.44
CA CYS A 65 -6.25 -10.22 6.20
C CYS A 65 -6.22 -11.49 5.37
N THR A 66 -5.14 -12.26 5.47
CA THR A 66 -5.05 -13.64 4.97
C THR A 66 -5.05 -14.57 6.19
N PRO A 67 -6.23 -15.12 6.58
CA PRO A 67 -6.39 -15.73 7.89
C PRO A 67 -5.90 -17.18 7.93
N GLY A 68 -5.06 -17.48 8.90
CA GLY A 68 -4.64 -18.84 9.21
C GLY A 68 -3.57 -19.41 8.28
N LYS A 69 -2.87 -20.39 8.80
CA LYS A 69 -1.74 -21.05 8.13
C LYS A 69 -2.07 -21.57 6.73
N PHE A 70 -3.25 -22.15 6.57
CA PHE A 70 -3.65 -22.73 5.28
C PHE A 70 -3.69 -21.65 4.18
N HIS A 71 -4.41 -20.57 4.42
CA HIS A 71 -4.58 -19.50 3.43
C HIS A 71 -3.27 -18.76 3.15
N ILE A 72 -2.47 -18.46 4.18
CA ILE A 72 -1.15 -17.82 4.01
C ILE A 72 -0.26 -18.69 3.11
N THR A 73 -0.17 -20.00 3.39
CA THR A 73 0.62 -20.92 2.57
C THR A 73 0.12 -20.95 1.13
N ARG A 74 -1.21 -20.95 0.90
CA ARG A 74 -1.79 -20.96 -0.44
C ARG A 74 -1.55 -19.67 -1.19
N MET A 75 -1.65 -18.53 -0.52
CA MET A 75 -1.37 -17.24 -1.14
C MET A 75 0.12 -17.09 -1.50
N LEU A 76 1.04 -17.53 -0.64
CA LEU A 76 2.46 -17.57 -0.98
C LEU A 76 2.74 -18.42 -2.21
N GLN A 77 2.09 -19.60 -2.33
CA GLN A 77 2.20 -20.45 -3.52
C GLN A 77 1.57 -19.81 -4.77
N ALA A 78 0.50 -19.03 -4.60
CA ALA A 78 -0.22 -18.41 -5.71
C ALA A 78 0.57 -17.29 -6.39
N VAL A 79 1.49 -16.65 -5.67
CA VAL A 79 2.30 -15.53 -6.17
C VAL A 79 3.72 -15.94 -6.58
N ASP A 80 4.06 -17.22 -6.52
CA ASP A 80 5.41 -17.74 -6.74
C ASP A 80 6.01 -17.37 -8.12
N ASP A 81 5.15 -17.19 -9.13
CA ASP A 81 5.57 -16.84 -10.50
C ASP A 81 5.25 -15.38 -10.87
N MET A 82 4.80 -14.57 -9.92
CA MET A 82 4.47 -13.17 -10.18
C MET A 82 5.69 -12.26 -9.99
N PRO A 83 5.92 -11.29 -10.89
CA PRO A 83 7.13 -10.48 -10.89
C PRO A 83 7.07 -9.28 -9.93
N ALA A 84 6.59 -9.47 -8.71
CA ALA A 84 6.53 -8.45 -7.66
C ALA A 84 6.93 -9.04 -6.30
N ASN A 85 7.15 -8.19 -5.29
CA ASN A 85 7.27 -8.63 -3.91
C ASN A 85 5.90 -8.64 -3.25
N PHE A 86 5.63 -9.62 -2.41
CA PHE A 86 4.36 -9.78 -1.72
C PHE A 86 4.55 -9.94 -0.21
N GLY A 87 3.70 -9.24 0.56
CA GLY A 87 3.54 -9.47 1.98
C GLY A 87 2.07 -9.74 2.31
N PHE A 88 1.80 -10.86 2.99
CA PHE A 88 0.46 -11.22 3.45
C PHE A 88 0.32 -10.93 4.93
N LEU A 89 -0.75 -10.22 5.31
CA LEU A 89 -1.03 -9.85 6.69
C LEU A 89 -1.89 -10.92 7.37
N ALA A 90 -1.44 -11.38 8.52
CA ALA A 90 -2.17 -12.29 9.38
C ALA A 90 -3.42 -11.62 9.97
N LYS A 91 -4.45 -12.42 10.27
CA LYS A 91 -5.63 -11.96 11.00
C LYS A 91 -5.29 -11.78 12.49
N GLY A 92 -5.33 -10.53 12.97
CA GLY A 92 -4.90 -10.10 14.29
C GLY A 92 -5.99 -10.05 15.36
N VAL A 93 -6.95 -10.97 15.36
CA VAL A 93 -8.07 -10.99 16.33
C VAL A 93 -8.14 -12.30 17.12
N GLY A 94 -6.99 -12.90 17.43
CA GLY A 94 -6.93 -14.10 18.28
C GLY A 94 -7.20 -13.80 19.74
N SER A 95 -7.99 -14.65 20.40
CA SER A 95 -8.14 -14.62 21.88
C SER A 95 -6.85 -15.00 22.60
N GLU A 96 -6.00 -15.77 21.92
CA GLU A 96 -4.71 -16.25 22.43
C GLU A 96 -3.59 -15.90 21.44
N THR A 97 -2.39 -15.67 21.95
CA THR A 97 -1.22 -15.30 21.12
C THR A 97 -0.82 -16.40 20.14
N GLU A 98 -0.99 -17.67 20.52
CA GLU A 98 -0.61 -18.83 19.71
C GLU A 98 -1.29 -18.86 18.35
N VAL A 99 -2.54 -18.41 18.27
CA VAL A 99 -3.31 -18.37 17.02
C VAL A 99 -2.70 -17.37 16.03
N VAL A 100 -2.19 -16.24 16.54
CA VAL A 100 -1.51 -15.22 15.73
C VAL A 100 -0.09 -15.67 15.39
N GLU A 101 0.63 -16.28 16.35
CA GLU A 101 1.98 -16.80 16.13
C GLU A 101 2.03 -17.89 15.05
N GLU A 102 1.03 -18.76 14.99
CA GLU A 102 0.96 -19.79 13.96
C GLU A 102 0.94 -19.18 12.55
N GLN A 103 0.27 -18.04 12.40
CA GLN A 103 0.19 -17.33 11.12
C GLN A 103 1.53 -16.69 10.73
N ILE A 104 2.25 -16.10 11.70
CA ILE A 104 3.59 -15.56 11.45
C ILE A 104 4.55 -16.70 11.07
N LYS A 105 4.52 -17.82 11.79
CA LYS A 105 5.33 -19.00 11.48
C LYS A 105 4.99 -19.63 10.12
N ALA A 106 3.80 -19.39 9.60
CA ALA A 106 3.38 -19.83 8.28
C ALA A 106 3.87 -18.92 7.13
N GLY A 107 4.48 -17.77 7.47
CA GLY A 107 5.06 -16.83 6.52
C GLY A 107 4.28 -15.52 6.33
N ALA A 108 3.38 -15.18 7.27
CA ALA A 108 2.78 -13.86 7.26
C ALA A 108 3.85 -12.78 7.52
N ALA A 109 3.78 -11.69 6.77
CA ALA A 109 4.75 -10.59 6.81
C ALA A 109 4.40 -9.47 7.80
N GLY A 110 3.30 -9.61 8.50
CA GLY A 110 2.79 -8.66 9.48
C GLY A 110 1.42 -9.10 9.99
N ILE A 111 0.82 -8.27 10.82
CA ILE A 111 -0.47 -8.56 11.45
C ILE A 111 -1.43 -7.41 11.16
N LYS A 112 -2.69 -7.72 10.85
CA LYS A 112 -3.75 -6.73 10.64
C LYS A 112 -4.93 -7.02 11.53
N THR A 113 -5.38 -6.00 12.26
CA THR A 113 -6.65 -6.03 13.00
C THR A 113 -7.69 -5.15 12.32
N HIS A 114 -8.92 -5.64 12.27
CA HIS A 114 -10.07 -4.95 11.68
C HIS A 114 -11.30 -5.14 12.57
N GLU A 115 -12.14 -4.12 12.71
CA GLU A 115 -13.34 -4.15 13.54
C GLU A 115 -14.37 -5.19 13.08
N ASP A 116 -14.51 -5.40 11.78
CA ASP A 116 -15.42 -6.41 11.21
C ASP A 116 -15.17 -7.84 11.72
N TRP A 117 -13.98 -8.08 12.24
CA TRP A 117 -13.58 -9.34 12.85
C TRP A 117 -13.74 -9.34 14.38
N GLY A 118 -14.32 -8.29 14.95
CA GLY A 118 -14.48 -8.14 16.38
C GLY A 118 -13.20 -7.70 17.07
N ALA A 119 -12.57 -6.63 16.59
CA ALA A 119 -11.42 -6.02 17.26
C ALA A 119 -11.80 -5.65 18.71
N THR A 120 -11.06 -6.22 19.63
CA THR A 120 -11.21 -5.97 21.07
C THR A 120 -9.88 -5.51 21.66
N TYR A 121 -9.93 -4.88 22.82
CA TYR A 121 -8.72 -4.49 23.56
C TYR A 121 -7.75 -5.67 23.74
N ALA A 122 -8.25 -6.83 24.14
CA ALA A 122 -7.46 -8.04 24.32
C ALA A 122 -6.90 -8.58 22.98
N GLY A 123 -7.69 -8.55 21.91
CA GLY A 123 -7.25 -8.98 20.58
C GLY A 123 -6.14 -8.10 20.02
N ILE A 124 -6.23 -6.79 20.20
CA ILE A 124 -5.19 -5.83 19.82
C ILE A 124 -3.91 -6.07 20.64
N ASP A 125 -4.04 -6.21 21.96
CA ASP A 125 -2.91 -6.45 22.86
C ASP A 125 -2.19 -7.77 22.56
N ASN A 126 -2.93 -8.86 22.33
CA ASN A 126 -2.36 -10.15 21.94
C ASN A 126 -1.63 -10.06 20.58
N SER A 127 -2.19 -9.36 19.63
CA SER A 127 -1.56 -9.15 18.32
C SER A 127 -0.26 -8.35 18.45
N LEU A 128 -0.27 -7.29 19.24
CA LEU A 128 0.92 -6.48 19.51
C LEU A 128 2.01 -7.24 20.29
N LYS A 129 1.64 -8.10 21.22
CA LYS A 129 2.61 -9.01 21.88
C LYS A 129 3.30 -9.93 20.89
N VAL A 130 2.57 -10.43 19.92
CA VAL A 130 3.15 -11.27 18.85
C VAL A 130 4.01 -10.43 17.91
N ALA A 131 3.57 -9.23 17.56
CA ALA A 131 4.35 -8.30 16.75
C ALA A 131 5.70 -7.96 17.41
N ASP A 132 5.69 -7.64 18.71
CA ASP A 132 6.91 -7.39 19.50
C ASP A 132 7.83 -8.63 19.56
N LYS A 133 7.24 -9.82 19.71
CA LYS A 133 8.01 -11.07 19.84
C LYS A 133 8.71 -11.47 18.55
N TYR A 134 8.08 -11.23 17.40
CA TYR A 134 8.60 -11.67 16.09
C TYR A 134 9.18 -10.52 15.26
N ASP A 135 9.20 -9.31 15.81
CA ASP A 135 9.67 -8.10 15.13
C ASP A 135 8.99 -7.90 13.76
N VAL A 136 7.66 -7.96 13.76
CA VAL A 136 6.84 -7.76 12.55
C VAL A 136 5.89 -6.57 12.74
N SER A 137 5.47 -5.96 11.63
CA SER A 137 4.55 -4.84 11.67
C SER A 137 3.16 -5.24 12.18
N PHE A 138 2.52 -4.31 12.89
CA PHE A 138 1.10 -4.39 13.24
C PHE A 138 0.35 -3.24 12.60
N ALA A 139 -0.69 -3.56 11.85
CA ALA A 139 -1.56 -2.59 11.20
C ALA A 139 -2.98 -2.69 11.74
N VAL A 140 -3.65 -1.54 11.83
CA VAL A 140 -5.03 -1.45 12.28
C VAL A 140 -5.87 -0.67 11.27
N HIS A 141 -7.07 -1.16 11.01
CA HIS A 141 -8.12 -0.34 10.42
C HIS A 141 -8.45 0.75 11.44
N THR A 142 -8.43 2.02 11.04
CA THR A 142 -8.50 3.15 11.96
C THR A 142 -9.90 3.39 12.49
N ASP A 143 -10.47 2.39 13.09
CA ASP A 143 -11.77 2.50 13.73
C ASP A 143 -11.68 2.44 15.24
N SER A 144 -12.74 2.85 15.89
CA SER A 144 -12.91 2.60 17.30
C SER A 144 -13.11 1.10 17.56
N LEU A 145 -12.74 0.65 18.74
CA LEU A 145 -12.88 -0.73 19.15
C LEU A 145 -14.30 -1.24 18.90
N ASN A 146 -14.41 -2.17 17.93
CA ASN A 146 -15.64 -2.91 17.67
C ASN A 146 -16.88 -2.01 17.55
N GLU A 147 -16.72 -0.83 16.92
CA GLU A 147 -17.73 0.21 16.75
C GLU A 147 -18.35 0.76 18.05
N GLY A 148 -17.92 0.29 19.18
CA GLY A 148 -18.47 0.64 20.51
C GLY A 148 -17.58 1.54 21.36
N GLY A 149 -16.37 1.86 20.88
CA GLY A 149 -15.41 2.67 21.61
C GLY A 149 -15.23 4.06 21.01
N PHE A 150 -14.29 4.80 21.60
CA PHE A 150 -13.82 6.08 21.12
C PHE A 150 -12.37 5.98 20.71
N MET A 151 -11.87 6.98 19.98
CA MET A 151 -10.48 7.06 19.53
C MET A 151 -9.49 6.90 20.69
N GLU A 152 -9.80 7.45 21.86
CA GLU A 152 -8.99 7.32 23.09
C GLU A 152 -8.85 5.86 23.53
N ASN A 153 -9.91 5.08 23.43
CA ASN A 153 -9.88 3.65 23.76
C ASN A 153 -8.98 2.87 22.81
N THR A 154 -9.00 3.21 21.54
CA THR A 154 -8.11 2.62 20.53
C THR A 154 -6.65 2.95 20.84
N LEU A 155 -6.32 4.22 21.14
CA LEU A 155 -4.97 4.64 21.54
C LEU A 155 -4.50 3.92 22.83
N GLU A 156 -5.39 3.81 23.80
CA GLU A 156 -5.09 3.09 25.05
C GLU A 156 -4.75 1.61 24.79
N SER A 157 -5.44 0.97 23.84
CA SER A 157 -5.20 -0.42 23.48
C SER A 157 -3.81 -0.67 22.89
N PHE A 158 -3.20 0.35 22.29
CA PHE A 158 -1.85 0.25 21.74
C PHE A 158 -0.76 0.26 22.81
N GLN A 159 -1.04 0.79 24.00
CA GLN A 159 -0.12 0.83 25.13
C GLN A 159 1.25 1.44 24.79
N GLY A 160 1.27 2.47 23.94
CA GLY A 160 2.49 3.14 23.50
C GLY A 160 3.35 2.39 22.48
N ARG A 161 2.91 1.21 22.01
CA ARG A 161 3.62 0.43 20.99
C ARG A 161 3.42 1.04 19.59
N THR A 162 4.33 0.74 18.68
CA THR A 162 4.28 1.24 17.31
C THR A 162 3.19 0.55 16.51
N VAL A 163 2.33 1.34 15.87
CA VAL A 163 1.19 0.86 15.07
C VAL A 163 1.11 1.59 13.74
N HIS A 164 0.91 0.85 12.67
CA HIS A 164 0.56 1.41 11.37
C HIS A 164 -0.97 1.58 11.28
N THR A 165 -1.43 2.78 10.98
CA THR A 165 -2.86 3.08 10.84
C THR A 165 -3.22 3.33 9.37
N PHE A 166 -4.22 2.61 8.87
CA PHE A 166 -4.71 2.74 7.50
C PHE A 166 -5.68 3.93 7.40
N HIS A 167 -5.80 4.55 6.20
CA HIS A 167 -6.73 5.65 5.89
C HIS A 167 -7.03 6.55 7.13
N THR A 168 -5.96 7.12 7.70
CA THR A 168 -5.99 7.85 8.98
C THR A 168 -6.87 9.10 8.95
N GLU A 169 -7.31 9.58 7.80
CA GLU A 169 -8.28 10.67 7.70
C GLU A 169 -9.73 10.24 7.98
N GLY A 170 -10.03 8.94 7.96
CA GLY A 170 -11.27 8.34 8.42
C GLY A 170 -12.28 7.94 7.36
N SER A 171 -12.15 8.32 6.07
CA SER A 171 -13.17 7.98 5.04
C SER A 171 -13.22 6.51 4.69
N GLY A 172 -12.09 5.81 4.78
CA GLY A 172 -11.99 4.38 4.47
C GLY A 172 -12.66 3.48 5.50
N GLY A 173 -12.97 3.96 6.66
CA GLY A 173 -13.62 3.23 7.74
C GLY A 173 -13.53 3.97 9.05
N GLY A 174 -14.45 3.68 9.94
CA GLY A 174 -14.45 4.22 11.26
C GLY A 174 -15.44 5.35 11.52
N HIS A 175 -15.76 5.49 12.79
CA HIS A 175 -16.75 6.45 13.24
C HIS A 175 -16.26 7.87 13.30
N ALA A 176 -14.96 8.12 13.09
CA ALA A 176 -14.51 9.35 13.67
C ALA A 176 -13.56 10.13 12.76
N PRO A 177 -13.95 11.36 12.41
CA PRO A 177 -13.00 12.37 11.95
C PRO A 177 -11.90 12.62 12.97
N ASP A 178 -12.10 12.23 14.21
CA ASP A 178 -11.19 12.37 15.34
C ASP A 178 -9.94 11.46 15.19
N ILE A 179 -10.02 10.40 14.43
CA ILE A 179 -8.92 9.49 14.09
C ILE A 179 -7.72 10.25 13.51
N MET A 180 -7.93 11.36 12.82
CA MET A 180 -6.85 12.18 12.29
C MET A 180 -5.86 12.66 13.37
N VAL A 181 -6.24 12.66 14.64
CA VAL A 181 -5.37 12.92 15.78
C VAL A 181 -4.19 11.91 15.85
N PHE A 182 -4.36 10.71 15.29
CA PHE A 182 -3.30 9.71 15.20
C PHE A 182 -2.05 10.22 14.45
N ALA A 183 -2.24 11.09 13.46
CA ALA A 183 -1.12 11.69 12.71
C ALA A 183 -0.18 12.54 13.59
N GLY A 184 -0.61 12.92 14.79
CA GLY A 184 0.19 13.68 15.77
C GLY A 184 0.81 12.82 16.89
N LYS A 185 0.72 11.49 16.81
CA LYS A 185 1.26 10.58 17.84
C LYS A 185 2.58 9.99 17.40
N GLU A 186 3.58 10.02 18.30
CA GLU A 186 4.96 9.58 18.01
C GLU A 186 5.09 8.08 17.68
N ASN A 187 4.20 7.27 18.24
CA ASN A 187 4.19 5.82 18.04
C ASN A 187 3.26 5.36 16.91
N ILE A 188 2.64 6.28 16.18
CA ILE A 188 1.76 5.95 15.07
C ILE A 188 2.46 6.22 13.74
N LEU A 189 2.34 5.27 12.82
CA LEU A 189 2.81 5.36 11.44
C LEU A 189 1.57 5.54 10.53
N PRO A 190 1.13 6.79 10.28
CA PRO A 190 -0.14 7.02 9.63
C PRO A 190 -0.02 6.93 8.10
N SER A 191 -0.96 6.24 7.48
CA SER A 191 -1.10 6.19 6.02
C SER A 191 -2.43 6.77 5.55
N SER A 192 -2.41 7.23 4.32
CA SER A 192 -3.57 7.64 3.54
C SER A 192 -3.82 6.70 2.38
N THR A 193 -5.04 6.70 1.89
CA THR A 193 -5.40 6.03 0.64
C THR A 193 -5.54 7.04 -0.50
N ASN A 194 -5.19 6.63 -1.70
CA ASN A 194 -5.05 7.56 -2.82
C ASN A 194 -6.34 8.27 -3.28
N PRO A 195 -7.56 7.75 -3.14
CA PRO A 195 -8.76 8.45 -3.59
C PRO A 195 -9.06 9.75 -2.87
N THR A 196 -8.60 9.90 -1.62
CA THR A 196 -8.78 11.14 -0.86
C THR A 196 -7.83 12.26 -1.32
N ASN A 197 -6.78 11.90 -2.04
CA ASN A 197 -5.66 12.77 -2.41
C ASN A 197 -5.51 13.00 -3.92
N PRO A 198 -5.27 14.23 -4.33
CA PRO A 198 -5.49 15.47 -3.58
C PRO A 198 -6.97 15.81 -3.44
N TYR A 199 -7.37 16.50 -2.40
CA TYR A 199 -8.72 17.03 -2.28
C TYR A 199 -9.09 17.95 -3.46
N THR A 200 -10.17 17.63 -4.15
CA THR A 200 -10.71 18.36 -5.29
C THR A 200 -12.21 18.61 -5.12
N THR A 201 -12.81 19.41 -5.99
CA THR A 201 -14.25 19.68 -5.97
C THR A 201 -15.13 18.41 -6.09
N ASN A 202 -14.62 17.37 -6.74
CA ASN A 202 -15.34 16.11 -6.97
C ASN A 202 -15.00 15.02 -5.94
N ALA A 203 -13.97 15.22 -5.13
CA ALA A 203 -13.46 14.19 -4.21
C ALA A 203 -14.55 13.62 -3.28
N ILE A 204 -15.41 14.48 -2.74
CA ILE A 204 -16.44 14.05 -1.80
C ILE A 204 -17.50 13.19 -2.49
N GLY A 205 -17.94 13.55 -3.70
CA GLY A 205 -18.90 12.75 -4.46
C GLY A 205 -18.32 11.37 -4.84
N GLU A 206 -17.07 11.37 -5.33
CA GLU A 206 -16.37 10.12 -5.66
C GLU A 206 -16.21 9.20 -4.44
N LEU A 207 -15.83 9.77 -3.28
CA LEU A 207 -15.67 9.00 -2.05
C LEU A 207 -17.00 8.46 -1.52
N LEU A 208 -18.08 9.24 -1.60
CA LEU A 208 -19.42 8.76 -1.22
C LEU A 208 -19.85 7.58 -2.09
N ASP A 209 -19.68 7.69 -3.41
CA ASP A 209 -19.99 6.58 -4.32
C ASP A 209 -19.14 5.34 -4.01
N MET A 210 -17.85 5.52 -3.69
CA MET A 210 -16.97 4.41 -3.33
C MET A 210 -17.40 3.74 -2.02
N VAL A 211 -17.77 4.51 -0.98
CA VAL A 211 -18.28 3.97 0.29
C VAL A 211 -19.56 3.19 0.05
N MET A 212 -20.50 3.75 -0.74
CA MET A 212 -21.75 3.08 -1.08
C MET A 212 -21.52 1.72 -1.74
N VAL A 213 -20.60 1.66 -2.71
CA VAL A 213 -20.27 0.42 -3.43
C VAL A 213 -19.53 -0.57 -2.53
N CYS A 214 -18.51 -0.10 -1.81
CA CYS A 214 -17.63 -0.94 -1.00
C CYS A 214 -18.37 -1.62 0.17
N HIS A 215 -19.33 -0.90 0.76
CA HIS A 215 -20.12 -1.39 1.88
C HIS A 215 -21.49 -1.98 1.46
N HIS A 216 -21.73 -2.17 0.17
CA HIS A 216 -23.00 -2.71 -0.36
C HIS A 216 -24.24 -1.93 0.07
N LEU A 217 -24.11 -0.60 0.18
CA LEU A 217 -25.18 0.30 0.57
C LEU A 217 -26.10 0.64 -0.60
N ASP A 218 -27.37 0.94 -0.30
CA ASP A 218 -28.35 1.35 -1.31
C ASP A 218 -28.63 2.86 -1.21
N PRO A 219 -28.36 3.66 -2.27
CA PRO A 219 -28.61 5.10 -2.26
C PRO A 219 -30.11 5.47 -2.13
N LYS A 220 -31.00 4.51 -2.20
CA LYS A 220 -32.46 4.71 -1.97
C LYS A 220 -32.84 4.56 -0.50
N ILE A 221 -31.96 4.07 0.34
CA ILE A 221 -32.16 3.89 1.77
C ILE A 221 -31.52 5.06 2.52
N PRO A 222 -32.32 5.95 3.18
CA PRO A 222 -31.78 7.13 3.86
C PRO A 222 -30.74 6.80 4.95
N GLU A 223 -30.90 5.68 5.64
CA GLU A 223 -29.97 5.23 6.67
C GLU A 223 -28.60 4.87 6.08
N ASP A 224 -28.58 4.23 4.93
CA ASP A 224 -27.35 3.88 4.21
C ASP A 224 -26.61 5.14 3.72
N VAL A 225 -27.35 6.11 3.19
CA VAL A 225 -26.81 7.41 2.79
C VAL A 225 -26.23 8.14 4.00
N SER A 226 -26.96 8.18 5.11
CA SER A 226 -26.51 8.83 6.35
C SER A 226 -25.25 8.17 6.90
N PHE A 227 -25.13 6.85 6.79
CA PHE A 227 -23.93 6.11 7.16
C PHE A 227 -22.72 6.54 6.30
N ALA A 228 -22.87 6.56 4.98
CA ALA A 228 -21.80 6.99 4.06
C ALA A 228 -21.38 8.44 4.35
N GLU A 229 -22.33 9.36 4.51
CA GLU A 229 -22.07 10.76 4.82
C GLU A 229 -21.41 10.97 6.20
N SER A 230 -21.62 10.08 7.14
CA SER A 230 -20.96 10.15 8.44
C SER A 230 -19.46 9.88 8.35
N ARG A 231 -19.02 9.09 7.37
CA ARG A 231 -17.62 8.71 7.16
C ARG A 231 -16.85 9.70 6.30
N VAL A 232 -17.46 10.21 5.23
CA VAL A 232 -16.79 11.10 4.28
C VAL A 232 -17.00 12.56 4.68
N ARG A 233 -15.95 13.24 5.14
CA ARG A 233 -16.02 14.62 5.63
C ARG A 233 -15.04 15.53 4.91
N LYS A 234 -15.55 16.62 4.35
CA LYS A 234 -14.76 17.62 3.62
C LYS A 234 -13.57 18.12 4.43
N GLN A 235 -13.76 18.33 5.72
CA GLN A 235 -12.76 18.93 6.61
C GLN A 235 -11.56 18.02 6.79
N THR A 236 -11.78 16.73 7.01
CA THR A 236 -10.70 15.76 7.20
C THR A 236 -9.98 15.47 5.89
N VAL A 237 -10.72 15.28 4.80
CA VAL A 237 -10.13 15.06 3.46
C VAL A 237 -9.33 16.28 2.99
N ALA A 238 -9.81 17.49 3.23
CA ALA A 238 -9.06 18.72 2.89
C ALA A 238 -7.84 18.93 3.78
N ALA A 239 -7.93 18.61 5.06
CA ALA A 239 -6.81 18.73 6.01
C ALA A 239 -5.72 17.70 5.74
N GLU A 240 -6.06 16.55 5.22
CA GLU A 240 -5.14 15.47 4.85
C GLU A 240 -4.03 15.96 3.91
N ASP A 241 -4.36 16.75 2.89
CA ASP A 241 -3.39 17.34 1.97
C ASP A 241 -2.30 18.13 2.71
N VAL A 242 -2.72 18.95 3.66
CA VAL A 242 -1.81 19.78 4.46
C VAL A 242 -0.95 18.93 5.38
N LEU A 243 -1.53 17.91 6.02
CA LEU A 243 -0.80 16.99 6.89
C LEU A 243 0.26 16.17 6.11
N HIS A 244 -0.05 15.81 4.88
CA HIS A 244 0.95 15.21 3.98
C HIS A 244 2.11 16.16 3.69
N ASP A 245 1.83 17.41 3.37
CA ASP A 245 2.87 18.39 3.05
C ASP A 245 3.70 18.79 4.28
N MET A 246 3.11 18.75 5.47
CA MET A 246 3.82 18.89 6.75
C MET A 246 4.68 17.68 7.12
N GLY A 247 4.39 16.51 6.55
CA GLY A 247 5.05 15.24 6.86
C GLY A 247 4.40 14.46 8.01
N ALA A 248 3.29 14.95 8.57
CA ALA A 248 2.55 14.29 9.63
C ALA A 248 1.88 12.98 9.14
N LEU A 249 1.37 12.98 7.91
CA LEU A 249 1.01 11.75 7.20
C LEU A 249 2.21 11.29 6.38
N SER A 250 2.80 10.16 6.77
CA SER A 250 4.10 9.74 6.27
C SER A 250 4.05 8.73 5.13
N ILE A 251 2.90 8.11 4.87
CA ILE A 251 2.75 7.00 3.92
C ILE A 251 1.54 7.25 3.02
N MET A 252 1.72 6.96 1.72
CA MET A 252 0.66 6.90 0.72
C MET A 252 0.44 5.46 0.29
N THR A 253 -0.79 4.98 0.35
CA THR A 253 -1.21 3.63 -0.04
C THR A 253 -2.37 3.67 -1.03
N SER A 254 -2.83 2.52 -1.50
CA SER A 254 -3.92 2.50 -2.46
C SER A 254 -5.29 2.20 -1.87
N ASP A 255 -5.39 1.26 -0.96
CA ASP A 255 -6.64 0.56 -0.64
C ASP A 255 -7.21 -0.16 -1.88
N ALA A 256 -6.30 -0.76 -2.65
CA ALA A 256 -6.61 -1.35 -3.94
C ALA A 256 -7.65 -2.45 -3.84
N MET A 257 -8.60 -2.46 -4.75
CA MET A 257 -9.75 -3.37 -4.87
C MET A 257 -10.87 -3.14 -3.83
N ALA A 258 -10.70 -2.19 -2.91
CA ALA A 258 -11.77 -1.68 -2.07
C ALA A 258 -12.02 -0.19 -2.41
N MET A 259 -11.47 0.75 -1.64
CA MET A 259 -11.70 2.18 -1.87
C MET A 259 -10.51 2.89 -2.54
N GLY A 260 -9.81 2.21 -3.45
CA GLY A 260 -8.69 2.83 -4.17
C GLY A 260 -8.08 1.95 -5.26
N ARG A 261 -6.99 2.45 -5.86
CA ARG A 261 -6.36 1.84 -7.04
C ARG A 261 -4.84 1.84 -6.92
N VAL A 262 -4.23 0.66 -7.02
CA VAL A 262 -2.77 0.50 -6.94
C VAL A 262 -2.03 1.35 -7.98
N GLY A 263 -2.58 1.46 -9.19
CA GLY A 263 -2.00 2.24 -10.28
C GLY A 263 -2.00 3.76 -10.08
N GLU A 264 -2.63 4.27 -9.04
CA GLU A 264 -2.74 5.70 -8.79
C GLU A 264 -1.89 6.19 -7.59
N VAL A 265 -1.21 5.29 -6.87
CA VAL A 265 -0.43 5.67 -5.67
C VAL A 265 0.61 6.74 -5.98
N VAL A 266 1.47 6.48 -6.96
CA VAL A 266 2.56 7.39 -7.31
C VAL A 266 2.02 8.67 -7.92
N MET A 267 1.11 8.55 -8.88
CA MET A 267 0.54 9.69 -9.59
C MET A 267 -0.20 10.65 -8.64
N ARG A 268 -1.08 10.15 -7.79
CA ARG A 268 -1.83 10.96 -6.82
C ARG A 268 -0.91 11.62 -5.79
N CYS A 269 0.14 10.92 -5.39
CA CYS A 269 1.17 11.48 -4.52
C CYS A 269 1.83 12.72 -5.14
N TRP A 270 2.14 12.68 -6.44
CA TRP A 270 2.75 13.82 -7.13
C TRP A 270 1.76 14.95 -7.47
N GLN A 271 0.51 14.61 -7.78
CA GLN A 271 -0.55 15.62 -7.91
C GLN A 271 -0.78 16.38 -6.60
N LEU A 272 -0.69 15.67 -5.47
CA LEU A 272 -0.77 16.29 -4.15
C LEU A 272 0.43 17.19 -3.89
N ALA A 273 1.65 16.75 -4.23
CA ALA A 273 2.87 17.56 -4.08
C ALA A 273 2.78 18.88 -4.87
N ASP A 274 2.31 18.81 -6.11
CA ASP A 274 2.13 19.97 -6.99
C ASP A 274 1.09 20.95 -6.42
N LYS A 275 -0.07 20.42 -6.03
CA LYS A 275 -1.13 21.22 -5.37
C LYS A 275 -0.60 21.92 -4.12
N MET A 276 0.14 21.19 -3.28
CA MET A 276 0.66 21.77 -2.03
C MET A 276 1.73 22.83 -2.31
N LYS A 277 2.58 22.65 -3.32
CA LYS A 277 3.50 23.69 -3.76
C LYS A 277 2.75 24.94 -4.20
N ALA A 278 1.73 24.79 -5.03
CA ALA A 278 0.93 25.91 -5.52
C ALA A 278 0.21 26.67 -4.39
N GLN A 279 -0.28 25.97 -3.37
CA GLN A 279 -1.07 26.57 -2.29
C GLN A 279 -0.22 27.07 -1.12
N ARG A 280 0.90 26.44 -0.82
CA ARG A 280 1.71 26.68 0.39
C ARG A 280 3.10 27.26 0.10
N GLY A 281 3.50 27.32 -1.18
CA GLY A 281 4.84 27.74 -1.57
C GLY A 281 5.93 26.69 -1.28
N PRO A 282 7.21 27.08 -1.34
CA PRO A 282 8.34 26.17 -1.07
C PRO A 282 8.35 25.70 0.38
N LEU A 283 8.85 24.49 0.61
CA LEU A 283 9.17 24.02 1.96
C LEU A 283 10.40 24.74 2.51
N GLU A 284 10.60 24.63 3.82
CA GLU A 284 11.83 25.13 4.45
C GLU A 284 13.07 24.48 3.79
N GLY A 285 14.00 25.31 3.35
CA GLY A 285 15.21 24.90 2.60
C GLY A 285 14.99 24.67 1.10
N ASP A 286 13.75 24.75 0.61
CA ASP A 286 13.43 24.79 -0.82
C ASP A 286 13.34 26.26 -1.29
N SER A 287 13.25 26.46 -2.62
CA SER A 287 13.14 27.79 -3.21
C SER A 287 12.24 27.75 -4.44
N GLU A 288 12.06 28.90 -5.09
CA GLU A 288 11.33 28.96 -6.36
C GLU A 288 11.94 28.06 -7.46
N PHE A 289 13.24 27.79 -7.37
CA PHE A 289 14.00 27.03 -8.37
C PHE A 289 14.41 25.61 -7.91
N ASN A 290 14.02 25.21 -6.71
CA ASN A 290 14.47 23.96 -6.10
C ASN A 290 13.42 23.44 -5.12
N ASP A 291 12.96 22.22 -5.33
CA ASP A 291 11.97 21.50 -4.52
C ASP A 291 12.56 20.24 -3.87
N ASN A 292 13.85 20.17 -3.65
CA ASN A 292 14.53 18.95 -3.21
C ASN A 292 13.97 18.38 -1.91
N ASN A 293 13.57 19.20 -0.95
CA ASN A 293 13.00 18.73 0.32
C ASN A 293 11.58 18.19 0.12
N ARG A 294 10.76 18.87 -0.70
CA ARG A 294 9.44 18.34 -1.06
C ARG A 294 9.56 17.04 -1.83
N ILE A 295 10.44 16.96 -2.84
CA ILE A 295 10.67 15.74 -3.62
C ILE A 295 11.06 14.57 -2.71
N LYS A 296 12.03 14.74 -1.82
CA LYS A 296 12.43 13.71 -0.85
C LYS A 296 11.28 13.26 0.02
N ARG A 297 10.51 14.21 0.56
CA ARG A 297 9.34 13.94 1.41
C ARG A 297 8.29 13.09 0.69
N TYR A 298 7.98 13.42 -0.56
CA TYR A 298 6.91 12.73 -1.29
C TYR A 298 7.37 11.40 -1.89
N VAL A 299 8.60 11.28 -2.38
CA VAL A 299 9.16 9.98 -2.78
C VAL A 299 9.21 9.01 -1.60
N ALA A 300 9.57 9.48 -0.42
CA ALA A 300 9.65 8.65 0.77
C ALA A 300 8.31 8.00 1.15
N LYS A 301 7.17 8.66 0.84
CA LYS A 301 5.82 8.19 1.22
C LYS A 301 5.42 6.86 0.60
N TYR A 302 5.97 6.52 -0.55
CA TYR A 302 5.68 5.26 -1.24
C TYR A 302 6.93 4.41 -1.49
N THR A 303 8.07 4.75 -0.87
CA THR A 303 9.32 4.00 -0.98
C THR A 303 9.89 3.65 0.38
N ILE A 304 10.73 4.51 0.97
CA ILE A 304 11.46 4.17 2.21
C ILE A 304 10.56 4.15 3.45
N ASN A 305 9.57 5.05 3.58
CA ASN A 305 8.71 5.07 4.75
C ASN A 305 7.89 3.78 4.90
N PRO A 306 7.19 3.26 3.86
CA PRO A 306 6.55 1.96 3.93
C PRO A 306 7.54 0.81 4.16
N ALA A 307 8.78 0.89 3.63
CA ALA A 307 9.79 -0.13 3.90
C ALA A 307 10.19 -0.16 5.39
N ILE A 308 10.37 1.00 6.01
CA ILE A 308 10.64 1.12 7.45
C ILE A 308 9.46 0.57 8.26
N THR A 309 8.24 0.95 7.89
CA THR A 309 7.01 0.53 8.57
C THR A 309 6.86 -0.98 8.66
N ASN A 310 7.33 -1.72 7.65
CA ASN A 310 7.25 -3.18 7.61
C ASN A 310 8.58 -3.89 7.92
N GLY A 311 9.60 -3.18 8.42
CA GLY A 311 10.88 -3.78 8.81
C GLY A 311 11.70 -4.34 7.63
N ILE A 312 11.47 -3.86 6.41
CA ILE A 312 12.12 -4.35 5.18
C ILE A 312 13.06 -3.33 4.55
N ALA A 313 13.34 -2.24 5.25
CA ALA A 313 14.16 -1.14 4.75
C ALA A 313 15.62 -1.53 4.45
N ASP A 314 16.12 -2.60 5.05
CA ASP A 314 17.45 -3.14 4.76
C ASP A 314 17.53 -3.80 3.38
N TYR A 315 16.39 -4.16 2.79
CA TYR A 315 16.31 -4.91 1.54
C TYR A 315 15.81 -4.08 0.35
N ILE A 316 14.87 -3.15 0.58
CA ILE A 316 14.21 -2.35 -0.46
C ILE A 316 13.88 -0.93 0.04
N GLY A 317 13.28 -0.11 -0.81
CA GLY A 317 12.75 1.22 -0.46
C GLY A 317 13.72 2.37 -0.72
N SER A 318 14.97 2.10 -1.06
CA SER A 318 15.95 3.13 -1.46
C SER A 318 16.95 2.58 -2.47
N VAL A 319 17.61 3.47 -3.19
CA VAL A 319 18.65 3.12 -4.17
C VAL A 319 20.01 3.13 -3.44
N GLU A 320 20.35 1.99 -2.88
CA GLU A 320 21.56 1.80 -2.09
C GLU A 320 22.25 0.48 -2.43
N VAL A 321 23.58 0.45 -2.33
CA VAL A 321 24.35 -0.78 -2.50
C VAL A 321 24.01 -1.79 -1.41
N GLY A 322 23.70 -3.02 -1.83
CA GLY A 322 23.33 -4.10 -0.92
C GLY A 322 21.81 -4.40 -0.87
N LYS A 323 20.99 -3.48 -1.38
CA LYS A 323 19.54 -3.71 -1.51
C LYS A 323 19.18 -4.34 -2.85
N PHE A 324 18.00 -4.94 -2.93
CA PHE A 324 17.45 -5.43 -4.19
C PHE A 324 17.31 -4.28 -5.20
N ALA A 325 17.66 -4.57 -6.44
CA ALA A 325 17.51 -3.61 -7.53
C ALA A 325 16.05 -3.56 -8.01
N ASP A 326 15.14 -3.19 -7.10
CA ASP A 326 13.78 -2.81 -7.41
C ASP A 326 13.79 -1.33 -7.74
N LEU A 327 13.85 -1.01 -9.03
CA LEU A 327 14.13 0.34 -9.52
C LEU A 327 13.08 0.76 -10.55
N VAL A 328 12.79 2.06 -10.57
CA VAL A 328 11.94 2.66 -11.60
C VAL A 328 12.72 3.76 -12.30
N ILE A 329 12.72 3.69 -13.62
CA ILE A 329 13.37 4.68 -14.48
C ILE A 329 12.28 5.52 -15.15
N TRP A 330 12.40 6.83 -15.04
CA TRP A 330 11.42 7.79 -15.51
C TRP A 330 12.03 8.75 -16.51
N GLU A 331 11.26 9.09 -17.53
CA GLU A 331 11.51 10.32 -18.27
C GLU A 331 11.01 11.52 -17.45
N PRO A 332 11.77 12.61 -17.34
CA PRO A 332 11.37 13.75 -16.49
C PRO A 332 9.97 14.28 -16.80
N ALA A 333 9.60 14.32 -18.07
CA ALA A 333 8.26 14.76 -18.50
C ALA A 333 7.12 13.82 -18.12
N GLN A 334 7.44 12.58 -17.73
CA GLN A 334 6.48 11.55 -17.34
C GLN A 334 6.65 11.12 -15.87
N PHE A 335 7.48 11.86 -15.13
CA PHE A 335 7.79 11.51 -13.74
C PHE A 335 6.53 11.43 -12.88
N GLY A 336 6.37 10.29 -12.19
CA GLY A 336 5.21 10.02 -11.35
C GLY A 336 3.92 9.63 -12.10
N ALA A 337 3.89 9.78 -13.41
CA ALA A 337 2.72 9.43 -14.22
C ALA A 337 2.89 8.09 -14.96
N LYS A 338 4.04 7.90 -15.62
CA LYS A 338 4.30 6.69 -16.43
C LYS A 338 5.78 6.32 -16.37
N PRO A 339 6.13 5.17 -15.79
CA PRO A 339 7.50 4.66 -15.85
C PRO A 339 7.96 4.42 -17.28
N LYS A 340 9.24 4.64 -17.55
CA LYS A 340 9.90 4.17 -18.77
C LYS A 340 10.25 2.70 -18.65
N LEU A 341 10.90 2.33 -17.54
CA LEU A 341 11.29 0.96 -17.22
C LEU A 341 11.05 0.69 -15.74
N VAL A 342 10.67 -0.54 -15.42
CA VAL A 342 10.62 -1.03 -14.04
C VAL A 342 11.44 -2.31 -13.95
N LEU A 343 12.40 -2.30 -13.01
CA LEU A 343 13.22 -3.46 -12.71
C LEU A 343 12.81 -4.03 -11.34
N LYS A 344 12.73 -5.34 -11.28
CA LYS A 344 12.46 -6.11 -10.06
C LYS A 344 13.61 -7.06 -9.81
N GLY A 345 14.37 -6.83 -8.72
CA GLY A 345 15.57 -7.61 -8.45
C GLY A 345 16.61 -7.53 -9.58
N GLY A 346 16.66 -6.42 -10.31
CA GLY A 346 17.53 -6.21 -11.46
C GLY A 346 17.00 -6.78 -12.80
N MET A 347 15.86 -7.47 -12.78
CA MET A 347 15.23 -7.99 -14.00
C MET A 347 14.19 -6.99 -14.53
N LEU A 348 14.19 -6.76 -15.84
CA LEU A 348 13.19 -5.91 -16.49
C LEU A 348 11.80 -6.59 -16.40
N THR A 349 10.86 -5.93 -15.73
CA THR A 349 9.49 -6.43 -15.55
C THR A 349 8.45 -5.61 -16.30
N TYR A 350 8.75 -4.35 -16.56
CA TYR A 350 7.92 -3.45 -17.36
C TYR A 350 8.81 -2.53 -18.21
N GLY A 351 8.39 -2.26 -19.44
CA GLY A 351 9.02 -1.29 -20.32
C GLY A 351 8.03 -0.76 -21.35
N VAL A 352 8.28 0.45 -21.84
CA VAL A 352 7.44 1.02 -22.90
C VAL A 352 7.67 0.27 -24.22
N MET A 353 6.63 0.16 -25.03
CA MET A 353 6.71 -0.51 -26.33
C MET A 353 7.79 0.14 -27.20
N GLY A 354 8.64 -0.68 -27.80
CA GLY A 354 9.76 -0.24 -28.65
C GLY A 354 11.07 -0.05 -27.92
N ASP A 355 11.11 -0.17 -26.59
CA ASP A 355 12.37 -0.29 -25.86
C ASP A 355 13.02 -1.64 -26.17
N ALA A 356 14.32 -1.66 -26.40
CA ALA A 356 15.04 -2.87 -26.81
C ALA A 356 14.95 -4.00 -25.76
N GLY A 357 14.96 -3.64 -24.48
CA GLY A 357 14.84 -4.60 -23.37
C GLY A 357 13.42 -5.10 -23.14
N SER A 358 12.40 -4.46 -23.71
CA SER A 358 10.97 -4.79 -23.53
C SER A 358 10.32 -5.37 -24.79
N SER A 359 11.10 -5.69 -25.82
CA SER A 359 10.59 -6.33 -27.03
C SER A 359 10.07 -7.73 -26.72
N LEU A 360 8.76 -7.89 -26.74
CA LEU A 360 8.12 -9.20 -26.60
C LEU A 360 7.90 -9.84 -27.97
N PRO A 361 8.00 -11.19 -28.08
CA PRO A 361 7.47 -11.87 -29.25
C PRO A 361 6.00 -11.55 -29.41
N THR A 362 5.48 -11.68 -30.63
CA THR A 362 4.08 -11.36 -30.99
C THR A 362 3.13 -11.81 -29.89
N PRO A 363 2.38 -10.87 -29.26
CA PRO A 363 1.49 -11.23 -28.16
C PRO A 363 0.43 -12.21 -28.65
N GLN A 364 0.30 -13.32 -27.99
CA GLN A 364 -0.79 -14.24 -28.23
C GLN A 364 -1.94 -13.90 -27.28
N PRO A 365 -3.18 -13.76 -27.74
CA PRO A 365 -4.30 -13.52 -26.86
C PRO A 365 -4.47 -14.71 -25.91
N ARG A 366 -4.27 -14.48 -24.63
CA ARG A 366 -4.62 -15.44 -23.58
C ARG A 366 -5.98 -15.07 -23.03
N ILE A 367 -6.95 -15.96 -23.22
CA ILE A 367 -8.29 -15.82 -22.64
C ILE A 367 -8.32 -16.64 -21.35
N MET A 368 -7.42 -16.36 -20.42
CA MET A 368 -7.44 -17.00 -19.12
C MET A 368 -7.60 -15.95 -18.03
N ARG A 369 -8.58 -16.18 -17.18
CA ARG A 369 -8.78 -15.41 -15.97
C ARG A 369 -7.80 -15.88 -14.91
N LYS A 370 -6.93 -14.99 -14.45
CA LYS A 370 -6.04 -15.26 -13.32
C LYS A 370 -6.85 -15.30 -12.03
N LEU A 371 -6.58 -16.26 -11.15
CA LEU A 371 -7.20 -16.41 -9.84
C LEU A 371 -6.13 -16.74 -8.80
N TYR A 372 -6.12 -16.01 -7.70
CA TYR A 372 -5.27 -16.34 -6.57
C TYR A 372 -5.59 -17.73 -6.02
N GLY A 373 -4.54 -18.50 -5.71
CA GLY A 373 -4.62 -19.78 -5.01
C GLY A 373 -5.35 -20.90 -5.73
N ALA A 374 -5.91 -20.64 -6.93
CA ALA A 374 -6.72 -21.65 -7.61
C ALA A 374 -5.89 -22.78 -8.21
N TYR A 375 -4.77 -22.46 -8.87
CA TYR A 375 -4.09 -23.44 -9.71
C TYR A 375 -2.55 -23.35 -9.67
N GLY A 376 -1.97 -22.34 -9.04
CA GLY A 376 -0.53 -22.14 -9.04
C GLY A 376 0.06 -22.14 -10.45
N GLN A 377 1.27 -22.62 -10.58
CA GLN A 377 1.95 -22.73 -11.89
C GLN A 377 1.32 -23.76 -12.85
N ALA A 378 0.49 -24.68 -12.36
CA ALA A 378 -0.08 -25.74 -13.20
C ALA A 378 -0.92 -25.18 -14.36
N VAL A 379 -1.65 -24.09 -14.14
CA VAL A 379 -2.47 -23.43 -15.18
C VAL A 379 -1.62 -22.76 -16.24
N HIS A 380 -0.49 -22.17 -15.87
CA HIS A 380 0.42 -21.54 -16.82
C HIS A 380 1.16 -22.55 -17.70
N LYS A 381 1.30 -23.80 -17.22
CA LYS A 381 1.94 -24.90 -17.94
C LYS A 381 0.96 -25.75 -18.76
N THR A 382 -0.32 -25.66 -18.46
CA THR A 382 -1.35 -26.36 -19.20
C THR A 382 -1.81 -25.49 -20.36
N ASN A 383 -1.14 -25.58 -21.48
CA ASN A 383 -1.65 -25.02 -22.72
C ASN A 383 -2.87 -25.85 -23.14
N ILE A 384 -4.01 -25.22 -23.06
CA ILE A 384 -5.22 -25.72 -23.70
C ILE A 384 -5.43 -24.96 -24.97
#